data_831ae90cf7cdec598f1563495199e26a
#
_entry.id   831ae90cf7cdec598f1563495199e26a
#
_cell.length_a   1.000
_cell.length_b   1.000
_cell.length_c   1.000
_cell.angle_alpha   90.00
_cell.angle_beta   90.00
_cell.angle_gamma   90.00
#
_symmetry.space_group_name_H-M   'P 1'
#
loop_
_entity.id
_entity.type
_entity.pdbx_description
1 polymer ?
#
loop_
_entity_poly.entity_id
_entity_poly.type
_entity_poly.pdbx_seq_one_letter_code
_entity_poly.pdbx_strand_id
1 'polypeptide(L)'
;RDVAPSRGLGDVYKRQASANPHVQAVIKYAAGEGAEVITVSAKMESEIAELPDEEAQEFLAMAGLEEAGLDRLIKAGFKLLGLMTYITAGEIEVRAWTIVRGTKAPQAAGKIHTDFERGFIRAEIVSYNDLVECGSKAAARDKGLVRLEGKEYVMQDGDVVEFRFNV
;
A
#
# COMPACT_ATOMS: atom_id res chain seq x y z
N ARG A 1 -31.69 18.26 -24.64
CA ARG A 1 -30.25 17.97 -24.94
C ARG A 1 -29.89 16.72 -24.16
N ASP A 2 -29.86 15.60 -24.90
CA ASP A 2 -29.45 14.33 -24.33
C ASP A 2 -27.97 14.40 -23.94
N VAL A 3 -27.70 14.33 -22.63
CA VAL A 3 -26.36 14.06 -22.13
C VAL A 3 -26.15 12.57 -22.37
N ALA A 4 -25.38 12.22 -23.38
CA ALA A 4 -24.95 10.85 -23.60
C ALA A 4 -24.25 10.36 -22.34
N PRO A 5 -24.64 9.20 -21.78
CA PRO A 5 -23.96 8.70 -20.59
C PRO A 5 -22.49 8.44 -20.91
N SER A 6 -21.62 8.87 -20.02
CA SER A 6 -20.16 8.78 -20.09
C SER A 6 -19.60 7.33 -20.06
N ARG A 7 -20.35 6.38 -20.61
CA ARG A 7 -19.94 4.96 -20.75
C ARG A 7 -18.68 4.74 -21.61
N GLY A 8 -18.05 5.83 -22.09
CA GLY A 8 -17.01 5.73 -23.10
C GLY A 8 -15.57 5.89 -22.64
N LEU A 9 -15.28 6.60 -21.56
CA LEU A 9 -13.87 6.98 -21.28
C LEU A 9 -13.04 5.82 -20.70
N GLY A 10 -13.55 5.09 -19.74
CA GLY A 10 -12.80 3.98 -19.12
C GLY A 10 -12.72 2.74 -20.02
N ASP A 11 -13.81 2.39 -20.70
CA ASP A 11 -13.85 1.29 -21.67
C ASP A 11 -12.97 1.58 -22.89
N VAL A 12 -12.96 2.83 -23.35
CA VAL A 12 -12.08 3.29 -24.44
C VAL A 12 -10.62 3.20 -23.99
N TYR A 13 -10.31 3.54 -22.74
CA TYR A 13 -8.94 3.53 -22.21
C TYR A 13 -8.39 2.12 -22.02
N LYS A 14 -9.14 1.22 -21.34
CA LYS A 14 -8.75 -0.19 -21.20
C LYS A 14 -8.66 -0.88 -22.57
N ARG A 15 -9.62 -0.64 -23.44
CA ARG A 15 -9.65 -1.22 -24.79
C ARG A 15 -8.57 -0.63 -25.69
N GLN A 16 -8.27 0.67 -25.61
CA GLN A 16 -7.20 1.29 -26.41
C GLN A 16 -5.83 0.77 -25.98
N ALA A 17 -5.54 0.64 -24.68
CA ALA A 17 -4.30 0.08 -24.21
C ALA A 17 -4.16 -1.41 -24.58
N SER A 18 -5.21 -2.21 -24.35
CA SER A 18 -5.20 -3.65 -24.64
C SER A 18 -5.28 -3.97 -26.14
N ALA A 19 -5.87 -3.12 -26.97
CA ALA A 19 -5.96 -3.29 -28.41
C ALA A 19 -4.77 -2.69 -29.18
N ASN A 20 -3.92 -1.88 -28.52
CA ASN A 20 -2.78 -1.26 -29.18
C ASN A 20 -1.68 -2.28 -29.44
N PRO A 21 -1.29 -2.53 -30.71
CA PRO A 21 -0.29 -3.54 -31.04
C PRO A 21 1.11 -3.24 -30.45
N HIS A 22 1.46 -1.98 -30.23
CA HIS A 22 2.72 -1.60 -29.59
C HIS A 22 2.71 -1.95 -28.10
N VAL A 23 1.59 -1.74 -27.41
CA VAL A 23 1.43 -2.14 -26.00
C VAL A 23 1.51 -3.65 -25.87
N GLN A 24 0.87 -4.41 -26.76
CA GLN A 24 0.94 -5.87 -26.79
C GLN A 24 2.36 -6.39 -27.06
N ALA A 25 3.11 -5.73 -27.93
CA ALA A 25 4.50 -6.07 -28.18
C ALA A 25 5.38 -5.87 -26.94
N VAL A 26 5.18 -4.75 -26.21
CA VAL A 26 5.88 -4.48 -24.94
C VAL A 26 5.52 -5.53 -23.89
N ILE A 27 4.23 -5.84 -23.72
CA ILE A 27 3.78 -6.86 -22.75
C ILE A 27 4.40 -8.22 -23.07
N LYS A 28 4.42 -8.61 -24.33
CA LYS A 28 5.03 -9.88 -24.78
C LYS A 28 6.54 -9.92 -24.50
N TYR A 29 7.24 -8.83 -24.78
CA TYR A 29 8.68 -8.72 -24.50
C TYR A 29 8.95 -8.79 -22.99
N ALA A 30 8.25 -8.00 -22.19
CA ALA A 30 8.40 -7.95 -20.74
C ALA A 30 8.09 -9.31 -20.07
N ALA A 31 7.08 -10.03 -20.57
CA ALA A 31 6.76 -11.37 -20.09
C ALA A 31 7.92 -12.37 -20.28
N GLY A 32 8.69 -12.22 -21.38
CA GLY A 32 9.90 -13.00 -21.63
C GLY A 32 11.03 -12.73 -20.64
N GLU A 33 11.06 -11.55 -20.05
CA GLU A 33 12.05 -11.13 -19.05
C GLU A 33 11.52 -11.22 -17.60
N GLY A 34 10.29 -11.66 -17.41
CA GLY A 34 9.65 -11.70 -16.08
C GLY A 34 9.35 -10.30 -15.50
N ALA A 35 9.28 -9.29 -16.35
CA ALA A 35 8.98 -7.90 -15.94
C ALA A 35 7.48 -7.61 -15.98
N GLU A 36 6.99 -6.82 -15.02
CA GLU A 36 5.61 -6.36 -14.96
C GLU A 36 5.44 -5.10 -15.83
N VAL A 37 4.32 -5.01 -16.57
CA VAL A 37 3.99 -3.86 -17.41
C VAL A 37 2.79 -3.13 -16.82
N ILE A 38 2.95 -1.85 -16.56
CA ILE A 38 1.88 -1.00 -16.04
C ILE A 38 1.56 0.08 -17.08
N THR A 39 0.30 0.14 -17.48
CA THR A 39 -0.20 1.19 -18.36
C THR A 39 -0.75 2.33 -17.52
N VAL A 40 -0.23 3.54 -17.73
CA VAL A 40 -0.64 4.76 -17.02
C VAL A 40 -1.07 5.80 -18.05
N SER A 41 -2.14 6.52 -17.78
CA SER A 41 -2.56 7.66 -18.57
C SER A 41 -2.25 8.96 -17.87
N ALA A 42 -1.22 9.65 -18.29
CA ALA A 42 -0.84 10.93 -17.71
C ALA A 42 -2.00 11.94 -17.68
N LYS A 43 -2.86 11.94 -18.70
CA LYS A 43 -4.03 12.81 -18.73
C LYS A 43 -5.04 12.47 -17.64
N MET A 44 -5.38 11.18 -17.47
CA MET A 44 -6.30 10.75 -16.41
C MET A 44 -5.72 11.03 -15.02
N GLU A 45 -4.45 10.74 -14.81
CA GLU A 45 -3.79 11.01 -13.52
C GLU A 45 -3.82 12.50 -13.18
N SER A 46 -3.61 13.37 -14.18
CA SER A 46 -3.73 14.82 -13.99
C SER A 46 -5.14 15.25 -13.63
N GLU A 47 -6.16 14.69 -14.29
CA GLU A 47 -7.57 14.99 -14.00
C GLU A 47 -7.95 14.50 -12.60
N ILE A 48 -7.55 13.29 -12.23
CA ILE A 48 -7.82 12.70 -10.89
C ILE A 48 -7.15 13.51 -9.79
N ALA A 49 -5.92 13.98 -10.00
CA ALA A 49 -5.16 14.74 -9.00
C ALA A 49 -5.78 16.11 -8.66
N GLU A 50 -6.64 16.63 -9.52
CA GLU A 50 -7.37 17.90 -9.29
C GLU A 50 -8.72 17.71 -8.57
N LEU A 51 -9.19 16.45 -8.43
CA LEU A 51 -10.48 16.14 -7.82
C LEU A 51 -10.36 15.92 -6.31
N PRO A 52 -11.40 16.26 -5.52
CA PRO A 52 -11.56 15.77 -4.16
C PRO A 52 -11.64 14.23 -4.12
N ASP A 53 -11.22 13.63 -3.02
CA ASP A 53 -11.10 12.16 -2.87
C ASP A 53 -12.39 11.40 -3.25
N GLU A 54 -13.56 11.91 -2.87
CA GLU A 54 -14.85 11.28 -3.18
C GLU A 54 -15.13 11.29 -4.69
N GLU A 55 -14.92 12.46 -5.35
CA GLU A 55 -15.11 12.62 -6.79
C GLU A 55 -14.08 11.81 -7.60
N ALA A 56 -12.84 11.72 -7.10
CA ALA A 56 -11.78 10.90 -7.68
C ALA A 56 -12.16 9.41 -7.70
N GLN A 57 -12.77 8.89 -6.62
CA GLN A 57 -13.26 7.52 -6.56
C GLN A 57 -14.42 7.28 -7.52
N GLU A 58 -15.37 8.21 -7.62
CA GLU A 58 -16.46 8.11 -8.60
C GLU A 58 -15.94 8.12 -10.03
N PHE A 59 -14.96 8.99 -10.33
CA PHE A 59 -14.32 9.05 -11.64
C PHE A 59 -13.62 7.74 -12.00
N LEU A 60 -12.85 7.14 -11.07
CA LEU A 60 -12.22 5.84 -11.25
C LEU A 60 -13.26 4.74 -11.51
N ALA A 61 -14.33 4.71 -10.72
CA ALA A 61 -15.41 3.74 -10.90
C ALA A 61 -16.09 3.88 -12.27
N MET A 62 -16.37 5.11 -12.73
CA MET A 62 -16.91 5.37 -14.07
C MET A 62 -15.93 4.94 -15.18
N ALA A 63 -14.63 5.08 -14.94
CA ALA A 63 -13.57 4.62 -15.83
C ALA A 63 -13.35 3.09 -15.78
N GLY A 64 -14.06 2.36 -14.90
CA GLY A 64 -13.91 0.91 -14.71
C GLY A 64 -12.54 0.55 -14.13
N LEU A 65 -11.94 1.45 -13.36
CA LEU A 65 -10.66 1.28 -12.66
C LEU A 65 -10.94 1.12 -11.17
N GLU A 66 -10.20 0.25 -10.52
CA GLU A 66 -10.27 0.06 -9.06
C GLU A 66 -9.38 1.07 -8.32
N GLU A 67 -8.30 1.52 -8.98
CA GLU A 67 -7.34 2.45 -8.40
C GLU A 67 -6.64 3.28 -9.49
N ALA A 68 -6.07 4.41 -9.11
CA ALA A 68 -5.29 5.28 -9.98
C ALA A 68 -4.04 4.57 -10.54
N GLY A 69 -3.56 4.99 -11.69
CA GLY A 69 -2.36 4.41 -12.31
C GLY A 69 -1.12 4.67 -11.49
N LEU A 70 -1.04 5.81 -10.80
CA LEU A 70 0.04 6.14 -9.87
C LEU A 70 0.10 5.14 -8.70
N ASP A 71 -1.05 4.79 -8.10
CA ASP A 71 -1.10 3.82 -7.01
C ASP A 71 -0.63 2.44 -7.46
N ARG A 72 -1.05 2.02 -8.66
CA ARG A 72 -0.58 0.77 -9.27
C ARG A 72 0.93 0.78 -9.49
N LEU A 73 1.48 1.89 -9.95
CA LEU A 73 2.92 2.05 -10.15
C LEU A 73 3.68 1.96 -8.83
N ILE A 74 3.20 2.64 -7.78
CA ILE A 74 3.79 2.57 -6.43
C ILE A 74 3.77 1.13 -5.90
N LYS A 75 2.63 0.45 -5.97
CA LYS A 75 2.49 -0.95 -5.52
C LYS A 75 3.42 -1.89 -6.25
N ALA A 76 3.53 -1.74 -7.56
CA ALA A 76 4.44 -2.55 -8.36
C ALA A 76 5.91 -2.26 -8.05
N GLY A 77 6.27 -0.99 -7.83
CA GLY A 77 7.61 -0.61 -7.37
C GLY A 77 7.95 -1.23 -6.02
N PHE A 78 7.04 -1.17 -5.04
CA PHE A 78 7.20 -1.81 -3.74
C PHE A 78 7.39 -3.33 -3.88
N LYS A 79 6.57 -3.98 -4.70
CA LYS A 79 6.67 -5.41 -4.98
C LYS A 79 8.01 -5.77 -5.62
N LEU A 80 8.43 -5.04 -6.64
CA LEU A 80 9.68 -5.26 -7.37
C LEU A 80 10.90 -5.11 -6.46
N LEU A 81 10.89 -4.11 -5.57
CA LEU A 81 11.97 -3.84 -4.62
C LEU A 81 11.87 -4.71 -3.35
N GLY A 82 10.87 -5.56 -3.23
CA GLY A 82 10.64 -6.37 -2.03
C GLY A 82 10.35 -5.52 -0.79
N LEU A 83 9.74 -4.35 -0.96
CA LEU A 83 9.41 -3.44 0.13
C LEU A 83 8.04 -3.77 0.73
N MET A 84 7.87 -3.35 1.97
CA MET A 84 6.61 -3.38 2.71
C MET A 84 6.58 -2.26 3.74
N THR A 85 5.41 -2.02 4.32
CA THR A 85 5.21 -0.93 5.28
C THR A 85 4.66 -1.46 6.59
N TYR A 86 5.23 -1.01 7.71
CA TYR A 86 4.60 -1.11 9.02
C TYR A 86 4.28 0.30 9.55
N ILE A 87 3.40 0.39 10.52
CA ILE A 87 2.87 1.65 11.07
C ILE A 87 3.20 1.73 12.56
N THR A 88 3.66 2.89 13.02
CA THR A 88 3.64 3.25 14.44
C THR A 88 2.49 4.21 14.68
N ALA A 89 1.63 3.91 15.66
CA ALA A 89 0.50 4.73 16.03
C ALA A 89 0.58 5.08 17.51
N GLY A 90 0.96 6.30 17.81
CA GLY A 90 0.98 6.91 19.13
C GLY A 90 -0.02 8.06 19.25
N GLU A 91 -0.17 8.63 20.44
CA GLU A 91 -1.04 9.77 20.69
C GLU A 91 -0.58 11.04 19.95
N ILE A 92 0.73 11.17 19.72
CA ILE A 92 1.33 12.37 19.14
C ILE A 92 1.51 12.21 17.62
N GLU A 93 1.88 11.03 17.15
CA GLU A 93 2.23 10.79 15.75
C GLU A 93 1.76 9.42 15.28
N VAL A 94 1.23 9.39 14.06
CA VAL A 94 1.03 8.16 13.29
C VAL A 94 1.97 8.20 12.09
N ARG A 95 2.80 7.17 11.93
CA ARG A 95 3.81 7.16 10.87
C ARG A 95 3.97 5.80 10.22
N ALA A 96 4.06 5.81 8.89
CA ALA A 96 4.39 4.65 8.08
C ALA A 96 5.91 4.55 7.87
N TRP A 97 6.44 3.32 8.00
CA TRP A 97 7.86 3.02 7.89
C TRP A 97 8.08 1.96 6.83
N THR A 98 8.91 2.27 5.84
CA THR A 98 9.23 1.32 4.78
C THR A 98 10.42 0.45 5.17
N ILE A 99 10.23 -0.87 5.04
CA ILE A 99 11.25 -1.90 5.29
C ILE A 99 11.28 -2.92 4.15
N VAL A 100 12.31 -3.73 4.09
CA VAL A 100 12.41 -4.85 3.15
C VAL A 100 11.64 -6.05 3.73
N ARG A 101 10.95 -6.80 2.89
CA ARG A 101 10.29 -8.06 3.27
C ARG A 101 11.29 -9.02 3.91
N GLY A 102 10.89 -9.66 4.99
CA GLY A 102 11.78 -10.52 5.77
C GLY A 102 12.54 -9.81 6.90
N THR A 103 12.39 -8.49 7.05
CA THR A 103 12.96 -7.73 8.17
C THR A 103 12.35 -8.19 9.49
N LYS A 104 13.18 -8.48 10.49
CA LYS A 104 12.75 -8.83 11.85
C LYS A 104 12.42 -7.59 12.69
N ALA A 105 11.65 -7.78 13.76
CA ALA A 105 11.20 -6.70 14.62
C ALA A 105 12.31 -5.80 15.19
N PRO A 106 13.47 -6.30 15.64
CA PRO A 106 14.56 -5.43 16.09
C PRO A 106 15.09 -4.50 14.99
N GLN A 107 15.33 -5.03 13.78
CA GLN A 107 15.81 -4.22 12.66
C GLN A 107 14.73 -3.21 12.19
N ALA A 108 13.45 -3.58 12.27
CA ALA A 108 12.36 -2.65 12.02
C ALA A 108 12.36 -1.49 13.05
N ALA A 109 12.53 -1.80 14.34
CA ALA A 109 12.70 -0.79 15.39
C ALA A 109 13.92 0.11 15.11
N GLY A 110 15.00 -0.45 14.58
CA GLY A 110 16.20 0.26 14.17
C GLY A 110 16.00 1.29 13.07
N LYS A 111 14.94 1.15 12.26
CA LYS A 111 14.55 2.17 11.27
C LYS A 111 14.06 3.47 11.91
N ILE A 112 13.54 3.37 13.12
CA ILE A 112 13.09 4.53 13.90
C ILE A 112 14.31 5.18 14.56
N HIS A 113 15.06 4.39 15.32
CA HIS A 113 16.29 4.82 15.99
C HIS A 113 17.18 3.61 16.32
N THR A 114 18.51 3.77 16.24
CA THR A 114 19.48 2.71 16.51
C THR A 114 19.38 2.16 17.93
N ASP A 115 19.01 2.99 18.90
CA ASP A 115 18.83 2.56 20.29
C ASP A 115 17.64 1.63 20.46
N PHE A 116 16.58 1.77 19.63
CA PHE A 116 15.43 0.87 19.65
C PHE A 116 15.81 -0.54 19.21
N GLU A 117 16.74 -0.66 18.26
CA GLU A 117 17.27 -1.97 17.85
C GLU A 117 18.13 -2.58 18.97
N ARG A 118 19.05 -1.79 19.54
CA ARG A 118 19.97 -2.24 20.59
C ARG A 118 19.25 -2.68 21.86
N GLY A 119 18.30 -1.86 22.29
CA GLY A 119 17.51 -2.08 23.51
C GLY A 119 16.22 -2.87 23.29
N PHE A 120 16.00 -3.47 22.12
CA PHE A 120 14.75 -4.16 21.80
C PHE A 120 14.42 -5.24 22.82
N ILE A 121 13.22 -5.18 23.38
CA ILE A 121 12.66 -6.17 24.31
C ILE A 121 11.61 -7.00 23.59
N ARG A 122 10.57 -6.35 23.08
CA ARG A 122 9.42 -6.97 22.38
C ARG A 122 8.67 -5.92 21.56
N ALA A 123 7.81 -6.40 20.66
CA ALA A 123 6.86 -5.59 19.92
C ALA A 123 5.42 -5.98 20.31
N GLU A 124 4.56 -4.99 20.55
CA GLU A 124 3.12 -5.16 20.62
C GLU A 124 2.53 -4.86 19.26
N ILE A 125 1.93 -5.86 18.63
CA ILE A 125 1.52 -5.79 17.23
C ILE A 125 0.04 -6.10 17.08
N VAL A 126 -0.63 -5.30 16.27
CA VAL A 126 -1.98 -5.59 15.78
C VAL A 126 -2.01 -5.34 14.26
N SER A 127 -2.75 -6.11 13.49
CA SER A 127 -2.89 -5.82 12.07
C SER A 127 -3.67 -4.53 11.85
N TYR A 128 -3.37 -3.81 10.77
CA TYR A 128 -4.11 -2.59 10.41
C TYR A 128 -5.62 -2.85 10.31
N ASN A 129 -6.01 -3.95 9.64
CA ASN A 129 -7.42 -4.29 9.46
C ASN A 129 -8.13 -4.55 10.80
N ASP A 130 -7.50 -5.33 11.69
CA ASP A 130 -8.06 -5.61 13.02
C ASP A 130 -8.19 -4.33 13.85
N LEU A 131 -7.20 -3.44 13.76
CA LEU A 131 -7.24 -2.17 14.48
C LEU A 131 -8.38 -1.26 14.00
N VAL A 132 -8.57 -1.14 12.68
CA VAL A 132 -9.64 -0.35 12.07
C VAL A 132 -11.01 -0.94 12.42
N GLU A 133 -11.18 -2.27 12.33
CA GLU A 133 -12.42 -2.94 12.68
C GLU A 133 -12.77 -2.78 14.17
N CYS A 134 -11.77 -2.83 15.05
CA CYS A 134 -11.98 -2.63 16.48
C CYS A 134 -12.15 -1.15 16.87
N GLY A 135 -11.74 -0.20 16.06
CA GLY A 135 -11.80 1.22 16.31
C GLY A 135 -10.79 1.76 17.33
N SER A 136 -10.12 0.88 18.10
CA SER A 136 -9.07 1.27 19.04
C SER A 136 -8.16 0.10 19.43
N LYS A 137 -6.92 0.44 19.84
CA LYS A 137 -5.96 -0.55 20.35
C LYS A 137 -6.46 -1.24 21.64
N ALA A 138 -7.20 -0.53 22.49
CA ALA A 138 -7.80 -1.09 23.69
C ALA A 138 -8.83 -2.16 23.34
N ALA A 139 -9.76 -1.86 22.42
CA ALA A 139 -10.76 -2.83 21.97
C ALA A 139 -10.12 -4.04 21.25
N ALA A 140 -9.06 -3.83 20.47
CA ALA A 140 -8.31 -4.91 19.85
C ALA A 140 -7.62 -5.81 20.91
N ARG A 141 -7.11 -5.23 22.00
CA ARG A 141 -6.51 -5.96 23.12
C ARG A 141 -7.55 -6.79 23.87
N ASP A 142 -8.73 -6.23 24.14
CA ASP A 142 -9.83 -6.93 24.82
C ASP A 142 -10.34 -8.13 24.00
N LYS A 143 -10.25 -8.04 22.67
CA LYS A 143 -10.54 -9.15 21.74
C LYS A 143 -9.38 -10.15 21.57
N GLY A 144 -8.22 -9.91 22.20
CA GLY A 144 -7.04 -10.76 22.09
C GLY A 144 -6.30 -10.68 20.75
N LEU A 145 -6.52 -9.61 19.97
CA LEU A 145 -5.92 -9.40 18.66
C LEU A 145 -4.56 -8.71 18.72
N VAL A 146 -4.19 -8.14 19.87
CA VAL A 146 -2.85 -7.59 20.10
C VAL A 146 -1.89 -8.71 20.50
N ARG A 147 -0.90 -8.96 19.66
CA ARG A 147 0.14 -9.97 19.83
C ARG A 147 1.37 -9.38 20.48
N LEU A 148 2.06 -10.16 21.29
CA LEU A 148 3.36 -9.82 21.85
C LEU A 148 4.43 -10.65 21.14
N GLU A 149 5.28 -9.98 20.37
CA GLU A 149 6.25 -10.63 19.50
C GLU A 149 7.68 -10.34 19.96
N GLY A 150 8.54 -11.35 19.83
CA GLY A 150 9.94 -11.30 20.24
C GLY A 150 10.88 -10.94 19.08
N LYS A 151 12.18 -11.13 19.31
CA LYS A 151 13.27 -10.75 18.39
C LYS A 151 13.23 -11.49 17.05
N GLU A 152 12.67 -12.69 17.02
CA GLU A 152 12.62 -13.52 15.81
C GLU A 152 11.38 -13.23 14.93
N TYR A 153 10.48 -12.38 15.38
CA TYR A 153 9.31 -12.04 14.61
C TYR A 153 9.68 -11.33 13.30
N VAL A 154 9.20 -11.90 12.20
CA VAL A 154 9.32 -11.30 10.86
C VAL A 154 8.12 -10.40 10.64
N MET A 155 8.38 -9.12 10.44
CA MET A 155 7.36 -8.09 10.23
C MET A 155 6.46 -8.44 9.04
N GLN A 156 5.18 -8.12 9.18
CA GLN A 156 4.17 -8.27 8.14
C GLN A 156 3.74 -6.90 7.60
N ASP A 157 3.31 -6.87 6.34
CA ASP A 157 2.78 -5.65 5.71
C ASP A 157 1.49 -5.21 6.41
N GLY A 158 1.43 -3.94 6.82
CA GLY A 158 0.29 -3.41 7.57
C GLY A 158 0.30 -3.73 9.08
N ASP A 159 1.40 -4.25 9.65
CA ASP A 159 1.55 -4.34 11.10
C ASP A 159 1.51 -2.94 11.73
N VAL A 160 0.65 -2.73 12.71
CA VAL A 160 0.65 -1.55 13.58
C VAL A 160 1.37 -1.93 14.87
N VAL A 161 2.48 -1.23 15.16
CA VAL A 161 3.48 -1.69 16.11
C VAL A 161 3.77 -0.65 17.18
N GLU A 162 3.91 -1.12 18.41
CA GLU A 162 4.54 -0.38 19.50
C GLU A 162 5.75 -1.17 20.01
N PHE A 163 6.94 -0.64 19.81
CA PHE A 163 8.18 -1.28 20.27
C PHE A 163 8.43 -0.96 21.74
N ARG A 164 8.73 -2.00 22.52
CA ARG A 164 9.22 -1.89 23.89
C ARG A 164 10.72 -2.12 23.89
N PHE A 165 11.47 -1.14 24.37
CA PHE A 165 12.92 -1.17 24.43
C PHE A 165 13.41 -0.58 25.74
N ASN A 166 14.65 -0.89 26.09
CA ASN A 166 15.36 -0.33 27.25
C ASN A 166 16.77 0.11 26.78
N VAL A 167 17.10 1.36 27.05
CA VAL A 167 18.39 1.98 26.67
C VAL A 167 19.12 2.38 27.92
#